data_ecc0a660cfc0df7b98b5f22d690b4a29
#
_entry.id   ecc0a660cfc0df7b98b5f22d690b4a29
#
_cell.length_a   1.000
_cell.length_b   1.000
_cell.length_c   1.000
_cell.angle_alpha   90.00
_cell.angle_beta   90.00
_cell.angle_gamma   90.00
#
_symmetry.space_group_name_H-M   'P 1'
#
loop_
_entity.id
_entity.type
_entity.pdbx_description
1 polymer ?
#
loop_
_entity_poly.entity_id
_entity_poly.type
_entity_poly.pdbx_seq_one_letter_code
_entity_poly.pdbx_strand_id
1 'polypeptide(L)'
;MEETEKVIEEVIEEVKNARENKRMQEKARKKLAEMNLLDDFLFGSVVTYPEIGERFVRILLKTIFGREFKYLSVAAQKVLYGTESDLHGARLDVYIEPEAKDSEGKVTVYDIEPDKKDSAADKRSLPRRVRFYHGKIIARSLNSGVGYDDLKNIVVIMVLPFDPFGLDRMVYTVKSRCVEVPEMEYEDGASTLFLYTKGTKGEPGEALKQMLHYMEYSNLQNAVNDDLKEVHRMVEVVKFDSETSISCVRLMEKLAKSKAEGELKGELKGKTEKLVTQICKKMKLGQSLEKIAEDLVEEVSAIEPIFTAAEKFAPAYEAEAVLQYLAGGSLVADQ
;
A
#
# COMPACT_ATOMS: atom_id res chain seq x y z
N MET A 1 28.87 4.03 47.03
CA MET A 1 28.03 2.83 46.78
C MET A 1 26.92 3.17 45.77
N GLU A 2 26.13 4.20 45.96
CA GLU A 2 25.03 4.62 45.07
C GLU A 2 25.50 4.95 43.63
N GLU A 3 26.66 5.59 43.48
CA GLU A 3 27.21 5.95 42.18
C GLU A 3 27.72 4.72 41.38
N THR A 4 28.21 3.71 42.09
CA THR A 4 28.68 2.45 41.50
C THR A 4 27.49 1.57 41.07
N GLU A 5 26.39 1.55 41.83
CA GLU A 5 25.16 0.85 41.47
C GLU A 5 24.52 1.45 40.22
N LYS A 6 24.48 2.77 40.13
CA LYS A 6 23.94 3.46 38.96
C LYS A 6 24.72 3.17 37.67
N VAL A 7 26.08 3.15 37.77
CA VAL A 7 26.91 2.78 36.59
C VAL A 7 26.71 1.32 36.20
N ILE A 8 26.50 0.42 37.16
CA ILE A 8 26.22 -1.00 36.86
C ILE A 8 24.86 -1.14 36.18
N GLU A 9 23.83 -0.42 36.63
CA GLU A 9 22.50 -0.43 35.98
C GLU A 9 22.57 0.10 34.55
N GLU A 10 23.28 1.21 34.29
CA GLU A 10 23.49 1.77 32.95
C GLU A 10 24.19 0.75 32.02
N VAL A 11 25.25 0.10 32.48
CA VAL A 11 25.98 -0.92 31.72
C VAL A 11 25.10 -2.14 31.44
N ILE A 12 24.30 -2.59 32.42
CA ILE A 12 23.34 -3.70 32.21
C ILE A 12 22.30 -3.34 31.14
N GLU A 13 21.79 -2.12 31.18
CA GLU A 13 20.79 -1.64 30.19
C GLU A 13 21.42 -1.52 28.80
N GLU A 14 22.65 -0.99 28.69
CA GLU A 14 23.36 -0.96 27.40
C GLU A 14 23.58 -2.36 26.80
N VAL A 15 23.97 -3.33 27.64
CA VAL A 15 24.18 -4.72 27.22
C VAL A 15 22.86 -5.37 26.77
N LYS A 16 21.76 -5.12 27.47
CA LYS A 16 20.41 -5.59 27.06
C LYS A 16 20.02 -4.99 25.70
N ASN A 17 20.15 -3.68 25.56
CA ASN A 17 19.82 -2.97 24.32
C ASN A 17 20.67 -3.45 23.13
N ALA A 18 21.97 -3.67 23.35
CA ALA A 18 22.86 -4.22 22.32
C ALA A 18 22.46 -5.65 21.88
N ARG A 19 22.05 -6.50 22.83
CA ARG A 19 21.57 -7.86 22.54
C ARG A 19 20.25 -7.83 21.77
N GLU A 20 19.33 -6.96 22.15
CA GLU A 20 18.04 -6.79 21.46
C GLU A 20 18.22 -6.27 20.05
N ASN A 21 19.06 -5.25 19.86
CA ASN A 21 19.44 -4.73 18.55
C ASN A 21 20.04 -5.81 17.64
N LYS A 22 20.97 -6.62 18.16
CA LYS A 22 21.54 -7.74 17.40
C LYS A 22 20.48 -8.75 16.98
N ARG A 23 19.57 -9.12 17.90
CA ARG A 23 18.47 -10.03 17.61
C ARG A 23 17.51 -9.48 16.55
N MET A 24 17.23 -8.19 16.59
CA MET A 24 16.38 -7.52 15.58
C MET A 24 17.06 -7.48 14.22
N GLN A 25 18.37 -7.21 14.15
CA GLN A 25 19.14 -7.27 12.90
C GLN A 25 19.16 -8.68 12.30
N GLU A 26 19.34 -9.72 13.10
CA GLU A 26 19.29 -11.11 12.64
C GLU A 26 17.90 -11.47 12.07
N LYS A 27 16.83 -11.05 12.75
CA LYS A 27 15.46 -11.22 12.26
C LYS A 27 15.22 -10.47 10.94
N ALA A 28 15.72 -9.24 10.82
CA ALA A 28 15.57 -8.44 9.62
C ALA A 28 16.32 -9.06 8.44
N ARG A 29 17.55 -9.54 8.64
CA ARG A 29 18.32 -10.26 7.61
C ARG A 29 17.60 -11.51 7.13
N LYS A 30 17.06 -12.31 8.07
CA LYS A 30 16.26 -13.49 7.71
C LYS A 30 15.04 -13.10 6.88
N LYS A 31 14.31 -12.08 7.31
CA LYS A 31 13.12 -11.60 6.59
C LYS A 31 13.48 -11.06 5.20
N LEU A 32 14.57 -10.30 5.05
CA LEU A 32 15.07 -9.83 3.76
C LEU A 32 15.43 -10.97 2.82
N ALA A 33 16.09 -12.02 3.33
CA ALA A 33 16.44 -13.20 2.54
C ALA A 33 15.19 -13.91 1.96
N GLU A 34 14.08 -13.88 2.70
CA GLU A 34 12.79 -14.49 2.29
C GLU A 34 11.95 -13.58 1.36
N MET A 35 12.26 -12.28 1.27
CA MET A 35 11.53 -11.35 0.39
C MET A 35 11.81 -11.61 -1.09
N ASN A 36 10.83 -11.29 -1.91
CA ASN A 36 10.95 -11.29 -3.37
C ASN A 36 10.59 -9.91 -3.94
N LEU A 37 10.76 -9.70 -5.24
CA LEU A 37 10.53 -8.41 -5.89
C LEU A 37 9.05 -7.94 -5.91
N LEU A 38 8.11 -8.77 -5.48
CA LEU A 38 6.74 -8.33 -5.23
C LEU A 38 6.54 -7.74 -3.82
N ASP A 39 7.56 -7.79 -2.96
CA ASP A 39 7.52 -7.10 -1.66
C ASP A 39 7.88 -5.64 -1.83
N ASP A 40 6.95 -4.73 -1.53
CA ASP A 40 7.11 -3.27 -1.67
C ASP A 40 8.43 -2.77 -1.09
N PHE A 41 8.84 -3.31 0.06
CA PHE A 41 10.07 -2.90 0.70
C PHE A 41 11.31 -3.30 -0.12
N LEU A 42 11.39 -4.55 -0.59
CA LEU A 42 12.54 -5.01 -1.37
C LEU A 42 12.57 -4.33 -2.74
N PHE A 43 11.41 -4.24 -3.42
CA PHE A 43 11.31 -3.56 -4.71
C PHE A 43 11.77 -2.10 -4.60
N GLY A 44 11.20 -1.36 -3.65
CA GLY A 44 11.60 0.03 -3.39
C GLY A 44 13.07 0.16 -3.03
N SER A 45 13.64 -0.77 -2.23
CA SER A 45 15.06 -0.76 -1.88
C SER A 45 15.96 -0.99 -3.10
N VAL A 46 15.60 -1.92 -3.99
CA VAL A 46 16.35 -2.17 -5.24
C VAL A 46 16.30 -0.95 -6.15
N VAL A 47 15.14 -0.33 -6.32
CA VAL A 47 14.96 0.85 -7.19
C VAL A 47 15.68 2.09 -6.66
N THR A 48 15.76 2.25 -5.33
CA THR A 48 16.46 3.40 -4.71
C THR A 48 17.96 3.17 -4.54
N TYR A 49 18.43 1.95 -4.75
CA TYR A 49 19.84 1.64 -4.51
C TYR A 49 20.73 2.36 -5.53
N PRO A 50 21.77 3.09 -5.10
CA PRO A 50 22.65 3.82 -5.98
C PRO A 50 23.23 2.91 -7.07
N GLU A 51 23.30 3.40 -8.31
CA GLU A 51 23.87 2.72 -9.50
C GLU A 51 23.10 1.44 -9.96
N ILE A 52 22.38 0.79 -9.05
CA ILE A 52 21.57 -0.42 -9.33
C ILE A 52 20.17 -0.05 -9.82
N GLY A 53 19.52 0.91 -9.16
CA GLY A 53 18.10 1.19 -9.35
C GLY A 53 17.72 1.54 -10.79
N GLU A 54 18.44 2.47 -11.42
CA GLU A 54 18.19 2.83 -12.81
C GLU A 54 18.39 1.63 -13.75
N ARG A 55 19.45 0.86 -13.54
CA ARG A 55 19.78 -0.30 -14.36
C ARG A 55 18.71 -1.41 -14.23
N PHE A 56 18.26 -1.69 -13.01
CA PHE A 56 17.15 -2.60 -12.75
C PHE A 56 15.88 -2.18 -13.48
N VAL A 57 15.46 -0.92 -13.33
CA VAL A 57 14.27 -0.37 -13.98
C VAL A 57 14.37 -0.45 -15.49
N ARG A 58 15.55 -0.20 -16.05
CA ARG A 58 15.81 -0.31 -17.48
C ARG A 58 15.59 -1.72 -18.01
N ILE A 59 16.11 -2.74 -17.30
CA ILE A 59 15.90 -4.15 -17.65
C ILE A 59 14.41 -4.49 -17.55
N LEU A 60 13.73 -4.04 -16.50
CA LEU A 60 12.30 -4.30 -16.30
C LEU A 60 11.45 -3.71 -17.42
N LEU A 61 11.63 -2.42 -17.75
CA LEU A 61 10.91 -1.77 -18.85
C LEU A 61 11.23 -2.39 -20.21
N LYS A 62 12.50 -2.71 -20.48
CA LYS A 62 12.90 -3.45 -21.68
C LYS A 62 12.14 -4.76 -21.81
N THR A 63 12.04 -5.50 -20.71
CA THR A 63 11.34 -6.78 -20.68
C THR A 63 9.83 -6.63 -20.91
N ILE A 64 9.20 -5.60 -20.33
CA ILE A 64 7.76 -5.36 -20.46
C ILE A 64 7.41 -4.89 -21.87
N PHE A 65 8.20 -3.97 -22.45
CA PHE A 65 7.87 -3.29 -23.72
C PHE A 65 8.62 -3.82 -24.95
N GLY A 66 9.60 -4.72 -24.76
CA GLY A 66 10.39 -5.27 -25.87
C GLY A 66 11.28 -4.26 -26.58
N ARG A 67 11.60 -3.13 -25.95
CA ARG A 67 12.45 -2.06 -26.53
C ARG A 67 13.45 -1.51 -25.50
N GLU A 68 14.56 -0.98 -26.00
CA GLU A 68 15.58 -0.36 -25.14
C GLU A 68 15.17 1.02 -24.63
N PHE A 69 15.54 1.32 -23.38
CA PHE A 69 15.39 2.62 -22.74
C PHE A 69 16.76 3.19 -22.38
N LYS A 70 17.20 4.23 -23.07
CA LYS A 70 18.59 4.72 -22.96
C LYS A 70 18.79 5.66 -21.76
N TYR A 71 17.88 6.58 -21.52
CA TYR A 71 17.98 7.60 -20.48
C TYR A 71 16.69 7.61 -19.67
N LEU A 72 16.80 7.35 -18.38
CA LEU A 72 15.68 7.28 -17.46
C LEU A 72 15.97 8.15 -16.23
N SER A 73 15.02 8.99 -15.85
CA SER A 73 14.96 9.56 -14.51
C SER A 73 14.04 8.70 -13.67
N VAL A 74 14.58 8.06 -12.64
CA VAL A 74 13.86 7.14 -11.75
C VAL A 74 13.68 7.79 -10.40
N ALA A 75 12.44 7.95 -9.96
CA ALA A 75 12.10 8.44 -8.63
C ALA A 75 11.28 7.38 -7.88
N ALA A 76 11.94 6.64 -6.99
CA ALA A 76 11.24 5.71 -6.13
C ALA A 76 10.51 6.43 -5.00
N GLN A 77 9.36 5.88 -4.61
CA GLN A 77 8.51 6.39 -3.54
C GLN A 77 8.15 7.88 -3.70
N LYS A 78 7.90 8.29 -4.94
CA LYS A 78 7.51 9.68 -5.24
C LYS A 78 6.18 10.02 -4.58
N VAL A 79 6.21 10.94 -3.63
CA VAL A 79 5.01 11.40 -2.94
C VAL A 79 4.35 12.51 -3.75
N LEU A 80 3.11 12.30 -4.14
CA LEU A 80 2.25 13.28 -4.75
C LEU A 80 1.26 13.78 -3.71
N TYR A 81 1.54 14.93 -3.09
CA TYR A 81 0.67 15.52 -2.07
C TYR A 81 -0.69 15.92 -2.66
N GLY A 82 -1.72 15.94 -1.81
CA GLY A 82 -2.99 16.59 -2.14
C GLY A 82 -2.76 18.10 -2.38
N THR A 83 -3.58 18.72 -3.21
CA THR A 83 -3.55 20.16 -3.44
C THR A 83 -4.06 20.95 -2.24
N GLU A 84 -4.82 20.28 -1.36
CA GLU A 84 -5.34 20.80 -0.10
C GLU A 84 -5.03 19.80 1.02
N SER A 85 -5.01 20.26 2.28
CA SER A 85 -4.55 19.48 3.44
C SER A 85 -5.34 18.19 3.71
N ASP A 86 -6.59 18.14 3.28
CA ASP A 86 -7.57 17.06 3.49
C ASP A 86 -7.72 16.14 2.27
N LEU A 87 -7.05 16.43 1.15
CA LEU A 87 -7.06 15.57 -0.02
C LEU A 87 -6.00 14.46 0.08
N HIS A 88 -6.41 13.25 -0.30
CA HIS A 88 -5.49 12.12 -0.37
C HIS A 88 -4.32 12.41 -1.31
N GLY A 89 -3.09 12.25 -0.80
CA GLY A 89 -1.90 12.15 -1.60
C GLY A 89 -1.80 10.77 -2.27
N ALA A 90 -0.98 10.63 -3.29
CA ALA A 90 -0.52 9.35 -3.79
C ALA A 90 0.96 9.18 -3.46
N ARG A 91 1.37 7.97 -3.08
CA ARG A 91 2.77 7.57 -3.03
C ARG A 91 2.94 6.54 -4.13
N LEU A 92 3.69 6.90 -5.16
CA LEU A 92 4.00 6.04 -6.27
C LEU A 92 5.24 5.22 -5.92
N ASP A 93 5.20 3.90 -6.15
CA ASP A 93 6.32 3.05 -5.81
C ASP A 93 7.52 3.35 -6.70
N VAL A 94 7.33 3.44 -8.00
CA VAL A 94 8.38 3.81 -8.95
C VAL A 94 7.84 4.68 -10.06
N TYR A 95 8.17 5.96 -10.02
CA TYR A 95 7.87 6.92 -11.08
C TYR A 95 9.09 7.07 -12.00
N ILE A 96 8.89 6.85 -13.30
CA ILE A 96 9.95 6.85 -14.30
C ILE A 96 9.58 7.83 -15.40
N GLU A 97 10.50 8.71 -15.72
CA GLU A 97 10.39 9.65 -16.82
C GLU A 97 11.60 9.50 -17.76
N PRO A 98 11.40 9.01 -18.99
CA PRO A 98 12.46 9.02 -20.00
C PRO A 98 12.83 10.45 -20.40
N GLU A 99 14.11 10.72 -20.55
CA GLU A 99 14.60 12.02 -21.01
C GLU A 99 14.34 12.26 -22.51
N ALA A 100 14.14 11.18 -23.28
CA ALA A 100 13.90 11.26 -24.71
C ALA A 100 12.40 11.16 -25.04
N LYS A 101 11.98 12.00 -25.97
CA LYS A 101 10.66 11.90 -26.61
C LYS A 101 10.61 10.67 -27.51
N ASP A 102 9.42 10.09 -27.68
CA ASP A 102 9.17 9.02 -28.64
C ASP A 102 9.14 9.53 -30.09
N SER A 103 8.83 8.63 -31.04
CA SER A 103 8.74 8.98 -32.47
C SER A 103 7.65 10.02 -32.79
N GLU A 104 6.69 10.22 -31.92
CA GLU A 104 5.59 11.19 -32.04
C GLU A 104 5.90 12.51 -31.30
N GLY A 105 7.08 12.64 -30.73
CA GLY A 105 7.49 13.82 -29.96
C GLY A 105 6.88 13.89 -28.57
N LYS A 106 6.32 12.81 -28.06
CA LYS A 106 5.71 12.71 -26.73
C LYS A 106 6.68 12.08 -25.70
N VAL A 107 6.53 12.46 -24.46
CA VAL A 107 7.18 11.80 -23.31
C VAL A 107 6.17 10.88 -22.66
N THR A 108 6.54 9.63 -22.45
CA THR A 108 5.70 8.66 -21.71
C THR A 108 6.25 8.47 -20.32
N VAL A 109 5.45 8.76 -19.30
CA VAL A 109 5.74 8.49 -17.90
C VAL A 109 5.28 7.08 -17.55
N TYR A 110 6.11 6.34 -16.82
CA TYR A 110 5.77 5.01 -16.32
C TYR A 110 5.70 5.04 -14.80
N ASP A 111 4.69 4.37 -14.26
CA ASP A 111 4.50 4.14 -12.84
C ASP A 111 4.38 2.65 -12.59
N ILE A 112 5.27 2.06 -11.79
CA ILE A 112 5.32 0.61 -11.56
C ILE A 112 4.98 0.34 -10.11
N GLU A 113 3.93 -0.44 -9.91
CA GLU A 113 3.28 -0.71 -8.62
C GLU A 113 3.16 -2.23 -8.38
N PRO A 114 4.12 -2.89 -7.72
CA PRO A 114 3.91 -4.22 -7.18
C PRO A 114 2.85 -4.17 -6.08
N ASP A 115 1.85 -5.06 -6.11
CA ASP A 115 0.80 -5.06 -5.10
C ASP A 115 0.31 -6.47 -4.75
N LYS A 116 0.44 -6.85 -3.48
CA LYS A 116 0.00 -8.14 -2.93
C LYS A 116 -1.36 -8.10 -2.25
N LYS A 117 -2.05 -6.96 -2.24
CA LYS A 117 -3.35 -6.80 -1.56
C LYS A 117 -4.45 -7.48 -2.36
N ASP A 118 -4.86 -8.66 -1.94
CA ASP A 118 -5.76 -9.56 -2.67
C ASP A 118 -7.15 -9.73 -2.03
N SER A 119 -7.48 -8.96 -0.99
CA SER A 119 -8.82 -8.99 -0.42
C SER A 119 -9.89 -8.62 -1.46
N ALA A 120 -11.12 -9.11 -1.28
CA ALA A 120 -12.21 -8.80 -2.18
C ALA A 120 -12.47 -7.28 -2.29
N ALA A 121 -12.21 -6.52 -1.21
CA ALA A 121 -12.31 -5.06 -1.22
C ALA A 121 -11.19 -4.41 -2.05
N ASP A 122 -9.94 -4.88 -1.89
CA ASP A 122 -8.79 -4.37 -2.64
C ASP A 122 -8.97 -4.62 -4.14
N LYS A 123 -9.38 -5.83 -4.54
CA LYS A 123 -9.67 -6.17 -5.95
C LYS A 123 -10.76 -5.30 -6.56
N ARG A 124 -11.86 -5.05 -5.82
CA ARG A 124 -12.95 -4.16 -6.30
C ARG A 124 -12.49 -2.71 -6.44
N SER A 125 -11.61 -2.24 -5.55
CA SER A 125 -11.13 -0.87 -5.56
C SER A 125 -9.99 -0.63 -6.56
N LEU A 126 -9.31 -1.68 -7.02
CA LEU A 126 -8.12 -1.60 -7.87
C LEU A 126 -8.28 -0.70 -9.11
N PRO A 127 -9.34 -0.80 -9.94
CA PRO A 127 -9.51 0.08 -11.11
C PRO A 127 -9.67 1.55 -10.71
N ARG A 128 -10.32 1.83 -9.57
CA ARG A 128 -10.50 3.20 -9.07
C ARG A 128 -9.19 3.77 -8.52
N ARG A 129 -8.38 2.93 -7.84
CA ARG A 129 -7.06 3.31 -7.34
C ARG A 129 -6.13 3.64 -8.51
N VAL A 130 -6.10 2.83 -9.54
CA VAL A 130 -5.30 3.09 -10.75
C VAL A 130 -5.74 4.41 -11.43
N ARG A 131 -7.05 4.64 -11.56
CA ARG A 131 -7.55 5.93 -12.08
C ARG A 131 -7.12 7.11 -11.23
N PHE A 132 -7.03 6.94 -9.90
CA PHE A 132 -6.52 7.96 -9.00
C PHE A 132 -5.04 8.25 -9.26
N TYR A 133 -4.20 7.22 -9.52
CA TYR A 133 -2.79 7.39 -9.88
C TYR A 133 -2.66 8.16 -11.20
N HIS A 134 -3.39 7.78 -12.24
CA HIS A 134 -3.44 8.55 -13.49
C HIS A 134 -3.77 10.02 -13.24
N GLY A 135 -4.83 10.31 -12.49
CA GLY A 135 -5.24 11.68 -12.18
C GLY A 135 -4.17 12.47 -11.42
N LYS A 136 -3.48 11.84 -10.46
CA LYS A 136 -2.42 12.49 -9.69
C LYS A 136 -1.16 12.77 -10.53
N ILE A 137 -0.79 11.88 -11.43
CA ILE A 137 0.35 12.07 -12.32
C ILE A 137 0.05 13.17 -13.34
N ILE A 138 -1.13 13.13 -13.99
CA ILE A 138 -1.56 14.12 -14.99
C ILE A 138 -1.63 15.52 -14.38
N ALA A 139 -2.24 15.67 -13.22
CA ALA A 139 -2.40 16.98 -12.56
C ALA A 139 -1.07 17.73 -12.31
N ARG A 140 0.05 17.04 -12.42
CA ARG A 140 1.40 17.60 -12.23
C ARG A 140 2.24 17.62 -13.51
N SER A 141 1.73 17.09 -14.60
CA SER A 141 2.47 17.02 -15.88
C SER A 141 2.26 18.26 -16.74
N LEU A 142 1.27 19.10 -16.44
CA LEU A 142 0.94 20.27 -17.23
C LEU A 142 1.14 21.54 -16.40
N ASN A 143 2.05 22.39 -16.80
CA ASN A 143 2.25 23.70 -16.20
C ASN A 143 1.21 24.71 -16.71
N SER A 144 0.91 25.73 -15.90
CA SER A 144 0.03 26.82 -16.33
C SER A 144 0.57 27.49 -17.60
N GLY A 145 -0.30 27.66 -18.61
CA GLY A 145 0.04 28.28 -19.89
C GLY A 145 0.56 27.34 -20.96
N VAL A 146 0.66 26.04 -20.68
CA VAL A 146 1.05 24.99 -21.63
C VAL A 146 -0.20 24.33 -22.22
N GLY A 147 -0.19 23.98 -23.51
CA GLY A 147 -1.34 23.37 -24.21
C GLY A 147 -1.55 21.90 -23.80
N TYR A 148 -2.76 21.39 -24.01
CA TYR A 148 -3.07 19.97 -23.72
C TYR A 148 -2.32 18.99 -24.64
N ASP A 149 -1.86 19.45 -25.81
CA ASP A 149 -1.01 18.67 -26.70
C ASP A 149 0.38 18.32 -26.10
N ASP A 150 0.81 19.07 -25.09
CA ASP A 150 2.04 18.82 -24.36
C ASP A 150 1.87 17.89 -23.15
N LEU A 151 0.66 17.39 -22.91
CA LEU A 151 0.45 16.38 -21.88
C LEU A 151 1.29 15.13 -22.17
N LYS A 152 1.96 14.64 -21.12
CA LYS A 152 2.74 13.41 -21.22
C LYS A 152 1.82 12.19 -21.29
N ASN A 153 2.21 11.21 -22.06
CA ASN A 153 1.58 9.91 -22.01
C ASN A 153 1.86 9.24 -20.66
N ILE A 154 0.95 8.43 -20.15
CA ILE A 154 1.08 7.76 -18.86
C ILE A 154 0.75 6.27 -19.00
N VAL A 155 1.65 5.45 -18.49
CA VAL A 155 1.43 4.01 -18.34
C VAL A 155 1.57 3.64 -16.88
N VAL A 156 0.47 3.25 -16.24
CA VAL A 156 0.49 2.65 -14.89
C VAL A 156 0.61 1.13 -15.04
N ILE A 157 1.60 0.54 -14.39
CA ILE A 157 1.92 -0.88 -14.48
C ILE A 157 1.72 -1.50 -13.10
N MET A 158 0.66 -2.31 -12.96
CA MET A 158 0.38 -3.06 -11.73
C MET A 158 0.96 -4.46 -11.86
N VAL A 159 1.83 -4.89 -10.95
CA VAL A 159 2.38 -6.25 -10.91
C VAL A 159 1.74 -7.02 -9.77
N LEU A 160 0.92 -8.02 -10.08
CA LEU A 160 -0.03 -8.65 -9.16
C LEU A 160 0.20 -10.16 -9.05
N PRO A 161 0.28 -10.74 -7.83
CA PRO A 161 0.28 -12.19 -7.63
C PRO A 161 -1.11 -12.84 -7.69
N PHE A 162 -2.14 -12.08 -8.04
CA PHE A 162 -3.53 -12.52 -8.16
C PHE A 162 -4.16 -12.01 -9.45
N ASP A 163 -5.14 -12.74 -9.97
CA ASP A 163 -5.90 -12.32 -11.15
C ASP A 163 -6.86 -11.19 -10.81
N PRO A 164 -6.68 -9.99 -11.40
CA PRO A 164 -7.54 -8.84 -11.12
C PRO A 164 -8.96 -8.96 -11.72
N PHE A 165 -9.14 -9.77 -12.78
CA PHE A 165 -10.38 -9.83 -13.56
C PHE A 165 -10.95 -11.24 -13.74
N GLY A 166 -10.29 -12.27 -13.21
CA GLY A 166 -10.81 -13.66 -13.25
C GLY A 166 -10.73 -14.35 -14.62
N LEU A 167 -9.91 -13.83 -15.56
CA LEU A 167 -9.78 -14.37 -16.91
C LEU A 167 -8.48 -15.14 -17.14
N ASP A 168 -7.64 -15.23 -16.13
CA ASP A 168 -6.36 -15.97 -16.11
C ASP A 168 -5.35 -15.51 -17.18
N ARG A 169 -5.40 -14.24 -17.59
CA ARG A 169 -4.41 -13.69 -18.54
C ARG A 169 -3.22 -13.12 -17.80
N MET A 170 -2.02 -13.38 -18.32
CA MET A 170 -0.78 -12.85 -17.75
C MET A 170 -0.66 -11.34 -17.94
N VAL A 171 -1.23 -10.80 -19.03
CA VAL A 171 -1.22 -9.37 -19.34
C VAL A 171 -2.64 -8.90 -19.68
N TYR A 172 -3.06 -7.82 -19.02
CA TYR A 172 -4.25 -7.07 -19.39
C TYR A 172 -3.83 -5.63 -19.69
N THR A 173 -4.13 -5.16 -20.89
CA THR A 173 -3.96 -3.75 -21.28
C THR A 173 -5.31 -3.07 -21.27
N VAL A 174 -5.45 -2.02 -20.47
CA VAL A 174 -6.67 -1.23 -20.36
C VAL A 174 -6.42 0.17 -20.93
N LYS A 175 -7.28 0.57 -21.87
CA LYS A 175 -7.33 1.90 -22.50
C LYS A 175 -8.76 2.41 -22.55
N SER A 176 -8.94 3.70 -22.71
CA SER A 176 -10.24 4.31 -23.00
C SER A 176 -10.70 3.94 -24.40
N ARG A 177 -12.03 3.89 -24.63
CA ARG A 177 -12.61 3.66 -25.95
C ARG A 177 -14.00 4.30 -26.05
N CYS A 178 -14.45 4.58 -27.28
CA CYS A 178 -15.84 4.92 -27.56
C CYS A 178 -16.71 3.68 -27.37
N VAL A 179 -17.80 3.78 -26.62
CA VAL A 179 -18.71 2.65 -26.37
C VAL A 179 -19.57 2.35 -27.59
N GLU A 180 -20.02 3.38 -28.29
CA GLU A 180 -20.88 3.31 -29.45
C GLU A 180 -20.15 2.83 -30.72
N VAL A 181 -18.84 3.14 -30.81
CA VAL A 181 -17.96 2.78 -31.93
C VAL A 181 -16.64 2.24 -31.37
N PRO A 182 -16.60 0.97 -30.89
CA PRO A 182 -15.45 0.41 -30.18
C PRO A 182 -14.16 0.32 -31.01
N GLU A 183 -14.28 0.29 -32.33
CA GLU A 183 -13.17 0.26 -33.30
C GLU A 183 -12.59 1.64 -33.61
N MET A 184 -13.25 2.73 -33.17
CA MET A 184 -12.72 4.08 -33.29
C MET A 184 -11.46 4.23 -32.48
N GLU A 185 -10.38 4.69 -33.07
CA GLU A 185 -9.16 5.04 -32.32
C GLU A 185 -9.44 6.23 -31.41
N TYR A 186 -9.13 6.04 -30.12
CA TYR A 186 -9.23 7.07 -29.11
C TYR A 186 -7.95 7.05 -28.29
N GLU A 187 -6.98 7.88 -28.71
CA GLU A 187 -5.65 7.96 -28.06
C GLU A 187 -5.59 9.20 -27.16
N ASP A 188 -5.86 8.97 -25.85
CA ASP A 188 -5.76 9.99 -24.80
C ASP A 188 -4.40 9.99 -24.10
N GLY A 189 -3.45 9.15 -24.56
CA GLY A 189 -2.13 8.99 -23.98
C GLY A 189 -2.10 8.24 -22.66
N ALA A 190 -3.21 7.68 -22.18
CA ALA A 190 -3.31 6.97 -20.92
C ALA A 190 -3.54 5.46 -21.12
N SER A 191 -2.75 4.64 -20.46
CA SER A 191 -2.97 3.19 -20.45
C SER A 191 -2.58 2.57 -19.11
N THR A 192 -3.16 1.42 -18.81
CA THR A 192 -2.83 0.61 -17.64
C THR A 192 -2.48 -0.79 -18.07
N LEU A 193 -1.35 -1.30 -17.58
CA LEU A 193 -0.98 -2.70 -17.70
C LEU A 193 -1.18 -3.38 -16.36
N PHE A 194 -1.95 -4.46 -16.34
CA PHE A 194 -2.00 -5.37 -15.21
C PHE A 194 -1.23 -6.64 -15.60
N LEU A 195 -0.16 -6.90 -14.86
CA LEU A 195 0.73 -8.04 -15.06
C LEU A 195 0.44 -9.06 -13.96
N TYR A 196 -0.22 -10.15 -14.30
CA TYR A 196 -0.55 -11.22 -13.37
C TYR A 196 0.55 -12.28 -13.40
N THR A 197 1.33 -12.40 -12.32
CA THR A 197 2.54 -13.25 -12.25
C THR A 197 2.27 -14.74 -12.44
N LYS A 198 1.05 -15.20 -12.14
CA LYS A 198 0.61 -16.61 -12.23
C LYS A 198 -0.33 -16.88 -13.41
N GLY A 199 -0.57 -15.89 -14.26
CA GLY A 199 -1.47 -16.03 -15.41
C GLY A 199 -0.96 -17.11 -16.38
N THR A 200 -1.89 -17.91 -16.91
CA THR A 200 -1.55 -19.00 -17.84
C THR A 200 -1.95 -18.71 -19.27
N LYS A 201 -2.82 -17.68 -19.48
CA LYS A 201 -3.35 -17.33 -20.79
C LYS A 201 -2.69 -16.09 -21.38
N GLY A 202 -2.76 -16.00 -22.70
CA GLY A 202 -2.11 -14.98 -23.52
C GLY A 202 -0.74 -15.45 -23.98
N GLU A 203 -0.11 -14.64 -24.82
CA GLU A 203 1.22 -14.91 -25.37
C GLU A 203 2.16 -13.74 -25.09
N PRO A 204 2.43 -13.41 -23.81
CA PRO A 204 3.51 -12.49 -23.50
C PRO A 204 4.82 -13.13 -23.91
N GLY A 205 5.79 -12.35 -24.36
CA GLY A 205 7.12 -12.86 -24.72
C GLY A 205 7.74 -13.67 -23.57
N GLU A 206 8.58 -14.64 -23.89
CA GLU A 206 9.19 -15.56 -22.91
C GLU A 206 9.98 -14.80 -21.82
N ALA A 207 10.66 -13.72 -22.19
CA ALA A 207 11.39 -12.87 -21.25
C ALA A 207 10.46 -12.27 -20.18
N LEU A 208 9.24 -11.83 -20.56
CA LEU A 208 8.28 -11.29 -19.61
C LEU A 208 7.73 -12.39 -18.68
N LYS A 209 7.43 -13.58 -19.19
CA LYS A 209 7.01 -14.72 -18.36
C LYS A 209 8.07 -15.03 -17.29
N GLN A 210 9.32 -15.13 -17.70
CA GLN A 210 10.44 -15.41 -16.81
C GLN A 210 10.64 -14.29 -15.78
N MET A 211 10.52 -13.01 -16.18
CA MET A 211 10.62 -11.88 -15.27
C MET A 211 9.50 -11.91 -14.22
N LEU A 212 8.25 -12.11 -14.62
CA LEU A 212 7.12 -12.17 -13.69
C LEU A 212 7.24 -13.35 -12.72
N HIS A 213 7.72 -14.50 -13.20
CA HIS A 213 8.02 -15.65 -12.34
C HIS A 213 9.17 -15.34 -11.36
N TYR A 214 10.22 -14.67 -11.82
CA TYR A 214 11.32 -14.23 -10.95
C TYR A 214 10.86 -13.21 -9.91
N MET A 215 9.99 -12.28 -10.25
CA MET A 215 9.43 -11.33 -9.28
C MET A 215 8.63 -12.02 -8.18
N GLU A 216 7.94 -13.12 -8.50
CA GLU A 216 7.22 -13.95 -7.51
C GLU A 216 8.18 -14.73 -6.63
N TYR A 217 9.28 -15.28 -7.22
CA TYR A 217 10.25 -16.16 -6.57
C TYR A 217 11.67 -15.70 -6.89
N SER A 218 12.15 -14.66 -6.20
CA SER A 218 13.43 -14.01 -6.46
C SER A 218 14.62 -14.82 -5.91
N ASN A 219 14.93 -15.95 -6.57
CA ASN A 219 16.05 -16.83 -6.25
C ASN A 219 16.88 -17.17 -7.49
N LEU A 220 18.09 -17.73 -7.28
CA LEU A 220 19.04 -18.05 -8.35
C LEU A 220 18.48 -19.05 -9.37
N GLN A 221 17.65 -20.01 -8.94
CA GLN A 221 17.08 -21.04 -9.81
C GLN A 221 16.16 -20.43 -10.88
N ASN A 222 15.50 -19.33 -10.57
CA ASN A 222 14.60 -18.61 -11.46
C ASN A 222 15.30 -17.51 -12.27
N ALA A 223 16.60 -17.29 -12.07
CA ALA A 223 17.41 -16.38 -12.87
C ALA A 223 17.91 -17.09 -14.14
N VAL A 224 16.98 -17.44 -15.02
CA VAL A 224 17.19 -18.38 -16.14
C VAL A 224 17.80 -17.76 -17.40
N ASN A 225 17.86 -16.44 -17.53
CA ASN A 225 18.49 -15.73 -18.63
C ASN A 225 19.48 -14.67 -18.11
N ASP A 226 20.25 -14.04 -18.98
CA ASP A 226 21.34 -13.14 -18.56
C ASP A 226 20.82 -11.86 -17.92
N ASP A 227 19.71 -11.27 -18.40
CA ASP A 227 19.06 -10.12 -17.77
C ASP A 227 18.60 -10.48 -16.35
N LEU A 228 18.00 -11.65 -16.15
CA LEU A 228 17.57 -12.12 -14.81
C LEU A 228 18.73 -12.50 -13.90
N LYS A 229 19.83 -13.04 -14.41
CA LYS A 229 21.05 -13.25 -13.61
C LYS A 229 21.63 -11.93 -13.12
N GLU A 230 21.56 -10.90 -13.96
CA GLU A 230 21.98 -9.57 -13.57
C GLU A 230 21.05 -8.98 -12.51
N VAL A 231 19.72 -9.05 -12.71
CA VAL A 231 18.72 -8.64 -11.73
C VAL A 231 18.92 -9.38 -10.41
N HIS A 232 19.17 -10.69 -10.45
CA HIS A 232 19.42 -11.47 -9.24
C HIS A 232 20.64 -10.97 -8.47
N ARG A 233 21.76 -10.67 -9.15
CA ARG A 233 22.94 -10.08 -8.50
C ARG A 233 22.62 -8.75 -7.84
N MET A 234 21.83 -7.90 -8.48
CA MET A 234 21.38 -6.63 -7.92
C MET A 234 20.53 -6.83 -6.66
N VAL A 235 19.58 -7.77 -6.70
CA VAL A 235 18.72 -8.14 -5.56
C VAL A 235 19.55 -8.64 -4.39
N GLU A 236 20.54 -9.50 -4.65
CA GLU A 236 21.42 -10.03 -3.60
C GLU A 236 22.29 -8.92 -2.96
N VAL A 237 22.85 -8.01 -3.76
CA VAL A 237 23.57 -6.85 -3.22
C VAL A 237 22.69 -6.07 -2.23
N VAL A 238 21.45 -5.78 -2.61
CA VAL A 238 20.51 -5.03 -1.77
C VAL A 238 20.10 -5.82 -0.52
N LYS A 239 19.87 -7.13 -0.64
CA LYS A 239 19.51 -7.99 0.51
C LYS A 239 20.63 -8.11 1.54
N PHE A 240 21.89 -8.10 1.10
CA PHE A 240 23.05 -8.20 1.99
C PHE A 240 23.58 -6.84 2.48
N ASP A 241 23.03 -5.74 1.98
CA ASP A 241 23.44 -4.41 2.38
C ASP A 241 23.03 -4.08 3.84
N SER A 242 23.94 -3.45 4.57
CA SER A 242 23.75 -3.14 5.98
C SER A 242 22.70 -2.05 6.22
N GLU A 243 22.66 -1.02 5.36
CA GLU A 243 21.68 0.06 5.48
C GLU A 243 20.27 -0.42 5.15
N THR A 244 20.15 -1.29 4.14
CA THR A 244 18.89 -1.97 3.82
C THR A 244 18.41 -2.81 5.00
N SER A 245 19.31 -3.53 5.66
CA SER A 245 19.00 -4.31 6.86
C SER A 245 18.48 -3.42 8.00
N ILE A 246 19.14 -2.29 8.29
CA ILE A 246 18.71 -1.32 9.29
C ILE A 246 17.33 -0.73 8.94
N SER A 247 17.12 -0.39 7.69
CA SER A 247 15.82 0.12 7.20
C SER A 247 14.71 -0.92 7.34
N CYS A 248 15.02 -2.20 7.13
CA CYS A 248 14.10 -3.31 7.37
C CYS A 248 13.73 -3.44 8.86
N VAL A 249 14.69 -3.29 9.79
CA VAL A 249 14.41 -3.25 11.24
C VAL A 249 13.39 -2.15 11.55
N ARG A 250 13.65 -0.91 11.09
CA ARG A 250 12.75 0.22 11.32
C ARG A 250 11.34 -0.02 10.76
N LEU A 251 11.24 -0.65 9.58
CA LEU A 251 9.95 -1.04 9.03
C LEU A 251 9.24 -2.06 9.91
N MET A 252 9.95 -3.08 10.40
CA MET A 252 9.39 -4.11 11.28
C MET A 252 8.86 -3.51 12.58
N GLU A 253 9.61 -2.60 13.20
CA GLU A 253 9.21 -1.88 14.42
C GLU A 253 7.94 -1.03 14.18
N LYS A 254 7.92 -0.27 13.07
CA LYS A 254 6.74 0.52 12.70
C LYS A 254 5.50 -0.34 12.48
N LEU A 255 5.65 -1.48 11.80
CA LEU A 255 4.54 -2.41 11.57
C LEU A 255 4.05 -3.05 12.87
N ALA A 256 4.96 -3.43 13.77
CA ALA A 256 4.62 -3.98 15.09
C ALA A 256 3.85 -2.96 15.93
N LYS A 257 4.30 -1.70 15.97
CA LYS A 257 3.62 -0.61 16.66
C LYS A 257 2.22 -0.36 16.09
N SER A 258 2.10 -0.24 14.76
CA SER A 258 0.82 -0.03 14.09
C SER A 258 -0.17 -1.18 14.34
N LYS A 259 0.33 -2.43 14.37
CA LYS A 259 -0.48 -3.60 14.70
C LYS A 259 -1.00 -3.54 16.14
N ALA A 260 -0.13 -3.25 17.11
CA ALA A 260 -0.51 -3.12 18.51
C ALA A 260 -1.54 -2.00 18.74
N GLU A 261 -1.36 -0.84 18.08
CA GLU A 261 -2.32 0.26 18.11
C GLU A 261 -3.68 -0.14 17.48
N GLY A 262 -3.65 -0.90 16.38
CA GLY A 262 -4.85 -1.42 15.73
C GLY A 262 -5.60 -2.42 16.60
N GLU A 263 -4.89 -3.34 17.25
CA GLU A 263 -5.46 -4.32 18.18
C GLU A 263 -6.11 -3.63 19.39
N LEU A 264 -5.41 -2.64 19.99
CA LEU A 264 -5.95 -1.86 21.11
C LEU A 264 -7.22 -1.09 20.71
N LYS A 265 -7.20 -0.41 19.55
CA LYS A 265 -8.39 0.29 19.02
C LYS A 265 -9.54 -0.67 18.74
N GLY A 266 -9.26 -1.85 18.18
CA GLY A 266 -10.25 -2.89 17.94
C GLY A 266 -10.89 -3.42 19.23
N GLU A 267 -10.06 -3.66 20.25
CA GLU A 267 -10.54 -4.10 21.57
C GLU A 267 -11.42 -3.04 22.24
N LEU A 268 -10.97 -1.76 22.25
CA LEU A 268 -11.75 -0.66 22.80
C LEU A 268 -13.09 -0.50 22.06
N LYS A 269 -13.08 -0.55 20.73
CA LYS A 269 -14.30 -0.47 19.93
C LYS A 269 -15.24 -1.61 20.25
N GLY A 270 -14.77 -2.85 20.33
CA GLY A 270 -15.59 -4.00 20.68
C GLY A 270 -16.18 -3.92 22.08
N LYS A 271 -15.41 -3.44 23.07
CA LYS A 271 -15.92 -3.17 24.43
C LYS A 271 -17.03 -2.11 24.41
N THR A 272 -16.83 -1.00 23.72
CA THR A 272 -17.81 0.08 23.59
C THR A 272 -19.09 -0.41 22.89
N GLU A 273 -19.00 -1.12 21.78
CA GLU A 273 -20.15 -1.69 21.06
C GLU A 273 -20.97 -2.64 21.95
N LYS A 274 -20.29 -3.50 22.71
CA LYS A 274 -20.93 -4.41 23.66
C LYS A 274 -21.66 -3.63 24.76
N LEU A 275 -21.01 -2.63 25.35
CA LEU A 275 -21.57 -1.83 26.43
C LEU A 275 -22.80 -1.04 25.95
N VAL A 276 -22.72 -0.35 24.80
CA VAL A 276 -23.87 0.34 24.19
C VAL A 276 -25.02 -0.62 23.94
N THR A 277 -24.75 -1.80 23.40
CA THR A 277 -25.77 -2.80 23.11
C THR A 277 -26.46 -3.28 24.40
N GLN A 278 -25.71 -3.47 25.48
CA GLN A 278 -26.25 -3.89 26.77
C GLN A 278 -27.10 -2.79 27.41
N ILE A 279 -26.64 -1.54 27.40
CA ILE A 279 -27.37 -0.38 27.90
C ILE A 279 -28.72 -0.24 27.15
N CYS A 280 -28.66 -0.21 25.80
CA CYS A 280 -29.87 -0.10 24.98
C CYS A 280 -30.91 -1.22 25.28
N LYS A 281 -30.46 -2.48 25.46
CA LYS A 281 -31.32 -3.58 25.81
C LYS A 281 -32.00 -3.39 27.18
N LYS A 282 -31.25 -2.89 28.17
CA LYS A 282 -31.75 -2.63 29.51
C LYS A 282 -32.70 -1.43 29.56
N MET A 283 -32.45 -0.40 28.79
CA MET A 283 -33.35 0.75 28.59
C MET A 283 -34.68 0.34 27.94
N LYS A 284 -34.68 -0.60 26.98
CA LYS A 284 -35.91 -1.22 26.44
C LYS A 284 -36.74 -1.92 27.50
N LEU A 285 -36.12 -2.41 28.57
CA LEU A 285 -36.79 -3.03 29.73
C LEU A 285 -37.21 -1.99 30.79
N GLY A 286 -37.00 -0.69 30.55
CA GLY A 286 -37.39 0.38 31.47
C GLY A 286 -36.49 0.52 32.70
N GLN A 287 -35.28 -0.01 32.68
CA GLN A 287 -34.33 0.12 33.80
C GLN A 287 -33.77 1.54 33.90
N SER A 288 -33.57 2.04 35.15
CA SER A 288 -32.91 3.31 35.40
C SER A 288 -31.40 3.23 35.19
N LEU A 289 -30.76 4.40 35.02
CA LEU A 289 -29.31 4.52 34.87
C LEU A 289 -28.54 3.80 35.99
N GLU A 290 -28.94 4.04 37.25
CA GLU A 290 -28.30 3.44 38.42
C GLU A 290 -28.41 1.92 38.40
N LYS A 291 -29.61 1.39 38.01
CA LYS A 291 -29.83 -0.04 37.93
C LYS A 291 -29.03 -0.68 36.80
N ILE A 292 -28.87 0.00 35.70
CA ILE A 292 -28.04 -0.45 34.59
C ILE A 292 -26.56 -0.46 35.00
N ALA A 293 -26.08 0.55 35.69
CA ALA A 293 -24.73 0.62 36.22
C ALA A 293 -24.41 -0.55 37.17
N GLU A 294 -25.32 -0.78 38.13
CA GLU A 294 -25.22 -1.92 39.06
C GLU A 294 -25.15 -3.26 38.33
N ASP A 295 -26.05 -3.50 37.39
CA ASP A 295 -26.15 -4.76 36.65
C ASP A 295 -24.98 -5.03 35.72
N LEU A 296 -24.33 -3.96 35.21
CA LEU A 296 -23.15 -4.05 34.31
C LEU A 296 -21.84 -4.00 35.09
N VAL A 297 -21.91 -3.71 36.39
CA VAL A 297 -20.74 -3.52 37.26
C VAL A 297 -19.85 -2.39 36.74
N GLU A 298 -20.50 -1.31 36.31
CA GLU A 298 -19.86 -0.10 35.80
C GLU A 298 -20.19 1.10 36.67
N GLU A 299 -19.33 2.11 36.68
CA GLU A 299 -19.62 3.38 37.34
C GLU A 299 -20.73 4.14 36.61
N VAL A 300 -21.64 4.78 37.33
CA VAL A 300 -22.73 5.56 36.75
C VAL A 300 -22.19 6.62 35.79
N SER A 301 -21.15 7.34 36.20
CA SER A 301 -20.49 8.36 35.39
C SER A 301 -19.88 7.85 34.07
N ALA A 302 -19.51 6.58 34.02
CA ALA A 302 -18.94 5.96 32.83
C ALA A 302 -20.00 5.62 31.78
N ILE A 303 -21.21 5.25 32.20
CA ILE A 303 -22.28 4.87 31.29
C ILE A 303 -23.31 5.97 31.01
N GLU A 304 -23.36 7.04 31.84
CA GLU A 304 -24.26 8.17 31.69
C GLU A 304 -24.21 8.83 30.29
N PRO A 305 -23.03 9.07 29.66
CA PRO A 305 -22.99 9.63 28.30
C PRO A 305 -23.66 8.72 27.25
N ILE A 306 -23.54 7.40 27.43
CA ILE A 306 -24.14 6.41 26.53
C ILE A 306 -25.65 6.35 26.77
N PHE A 307 -26.09 6.35 28.03
CA PHE A 307 -27.49 6.38 28.41
C PHE A 307 -28.21 7.60 27.86
N THR A 308 -27.63 8.81 28.06
CA THR A 308 -28.17 10.07 27.55
C THR A 308 -28.21 10.11 26.01
N ALA A 309 -27.20 9.53 25.35
CA ALA A 309 -27.23 9.38 23.91
C ALA A 309 -28.35 8.45 23.44
N ALA A 310 -28.55 7.31 24.15
CA ALA A 310 -29.58 6.35 23.81
C ALA A 310 -31.02 6.86 24.06
N GLU A 311 -31.26 7.76 25.02
CA GLU A 311 -32.57 8.41 25.25
C GLU A 311 -33.08 9.13 23.99
N LYS A 312 -32.19 9.67 23.14
CA LYS A 312 -32.58 10.34 21.89
C LYS A 312 -33.17 9.36 20.86
N PHE A 313 -33.01 8.08 21.08
CA PHE A 313 -33.49 7.02 20.19
C PHE A 313 -34.62 6.20 20.81
N ALA A 314 -35.32 6.76 21.83
CA ALA A 314 -36.50 6.15 22.41
C ALA A 314 -37.65 6.12 21.39
N PRO A 315 -38.56 5.14 21.45
CA PRO A 315 -38.54 3.97 22.33
C PRO A 315 -37.77 2.77 21.76
N ALA A 316 -37.20 2.91 20.53
CA ALA A 316 -36.56 1.80 19.83
C ALA A 316 -35.18 1.45 20.42
N TYR A 317 -34.44 2.43 20.93
CA TYR A 317 -33.09 2.26 21.49
C TYR A 317 -32.19 1.40 20.62
N GLU A 318 -32.08 1.73 19.29
CA GLU A 318 -31.29 0.98 18.34
C GLU A 318 -29.79 1.21 18.58
N ALA A 319 -29.06 0.20 19.00
CA ALA A 319 -27.66 0.31 19.41
C ALA A 319 -26.75 0.85 18.28
N GLU A 320 -27.03 0.51 17.03
CA GLU A 320 -26.26 0.97 15.88
C GLU A 320 -26.42 2.48 15.66
N ALA A 321 -27.64 3.01 15.81
CA ALA A 321 -27.91 4.45 15.72
C ALA A 321 -27.23 5.21 16.85
N VAL A 322 -27.23 4.66 18.07
CA VAL A 322 -26.55 5.26 19.23
C VAL A 322 -25.04 5.28 19.01
N LEU A 323 -24.45 4.18 18.48
CA LEU A 323 -23.03 4.13 18.15
C LEU A 323 -22.63 5.16 17.09
N GLN A 324 -23.41 5.30 16.03
CA GLN A 324 -23.19 6.32 15.01
C GLN A 324 -23.25 7.74 15.59
N TYR A 325 -24.22 8.02 16.45
CA TYR A 325 -24.33 9.31 17.13
C TYR A 325 -23.12 9.59 18.02
N LEU A 326 -22.66 8.64 18.82
CA LEU A 326 -21.48 8.76 19.68
C LEU A 326 -20.19 8.94 18.90
N ALA A 327 -20.10 8.41 17.67
CA ALA A 327 -18.96 8.56 16.78
C ALA A 327 -18.89 9.96 16.08
N GLY A 328 -19.77 10.93 16.45
CA GLY A 328 -19.80 12.26 15.84
C GLY A 328 -20.65 12.38 14.58
N GLY A 329 -21.47 11.36 14.31
CA GLY A 329 -22.45 11.40 13.22
C GLY A 329 -23.62 12.30 13.57
N SER A 330 -23.71 13.48 12.96
CA SER A 330 -24.94 14.27 12.95
C SER A 330 -26.04 13.45 12.27
N LEU A 331 -27.22 13.34 12.92
CA LEU A 331 -28.40 12.75 12.30
C LEU A 331 -28.73 13.52 11.00
N VAL A 332 -28.34 12.97 9.85
CA VAL A 332 -29.03 13.31 8.61
C VAL A 332 -30.32 12.51 8.65
N ALA A 333 -31.40 13.16 9.05
CA ALA A 333 -32.74 12.63 8.92
C ALA A 333 -33.03 12.50 7.43
N ASP A 334 -33.08 11.26 6.94
CA ASP A 334 -33.75 10.96 5.68
C ASP A 334 -35.23 11.31 5.85
N GLN A 335 -35.64 12.37 5.16
CA GLN A 335 -37.03 12.64 4.82
C GLN A 335 -37.34 12.06 3.45
#